data_e2b73bcaa65453d44f09f1998372b4af
#
_entry.id   e2b73bcaa65453d44f09f1998372b4af
#
_cell.length_a   1.000
_cell.length_b   1.000
_cell.length_c   1.000
_cell.angle_alpha   90.00
_cell.angle_beta   90.00
_cell.angle_gamma   90.00
#
_symmetry.space_group_name_H-M   'P 1'
#
loop_
_entity.id
_entity.type
_entity.pdbx_description
1 polymer ?
#
loop_
_entity_poly.entity_id
_entity_poly.type
_entity_poly.pdbx_seq_one_letter_code
_entity_poly.pdbx_strand_id
1 'polypeptide(L)'
;MKLLTITLNTSVDIAYQLDHFELNHTNRVKNVIKTAGGKGLNVTRVANILGIDHLATGIIGGTTGTFIKRDLDKDNIKHDFYETNIESRQCIAILNGAYQTELLELGDSITQVDIQAFIQHLTERIQEYDIIAISGSALPGMNVEAYQTLIDIAVSHGKKVLLDVNGHTLKDLLNHEGQSLPYLIKPNIEELNQLFNVKDQDNHEEIIDALKSSLLSQIPCVMISLGSNGALYKYQQNIYKVNIPKIKAVNPVGSGDSSIAGFSYGLIHKQDVHYAVKSAMAAGIANALEQKTGFLTKENFEYYLAKIKIEQLECF
;
A
#
# COMPACT_ATOMS: atom_id res chain seq x y z
N MET A 1 10.10 -15.96 7.23
CA MET A 1 10.22 -14.65 6.53
C MET A 1 9.59 -13.57 7.39
N LYS A 2 10.19 -12.38 7.41
CA LYS A 2 9.73 -11.20 8.15
C LYS A 2 9.43 -10.05 7.18
N LEU A 3 8.52 -9.16 7.56
CA LEU A 3 8.07 -8.02 6.77
C LEU A 3 8.57 -6.70 7.37
N LEU A 4 9.21 -5.86 6.56
CA LEU A 4 9.45 -4.45 6.86
C LEU A 4 8.48 -3.59 6.04
N THR A 5 7.71 -2.72 6.69
CA THR A 5 6.83 -1.76 6.01
C THR A 5 7.42 -0.36 6.10
N ILE A 6 7.51 0.32 4.97
CA ILE A 6 8.10 1.66 4.86
C ILE A 6 7.00 2.66 4.49
N THR A 7 6.82 3.69 5.33
CA THR A 7 5.92 4.81 5.08
C THR A 7 6.73 6.10 5.01
N LEU A 8 6.97 6.60 3.79
CA LEU A 8 7.83 7.77 3.58
C LEU A 8 7.18 9.10 3.98
N ASN A 9 5.85 9.15 4.04
CA ASN A 9 5.09 10.33 4.39
C ASN A 9 3.94 9.93 5.32
N THR A 10 4.28 9.68 6.58
CA THR A 10 3.33 9.28 7.62
C THR A 10 2.31 10.39 7.91
N SER A 11 1.13 10.00 8.37
CA SER A 11 0.07 10.93 8.73
C SER A 11 -0.61 10.54 10.05
N VAL A 12 -1.34 11.49 10.61
CA VAL A 12 -2.47 11.17 11.48
C VAL A 12 -3.74 11.28 10.64
N ASP A 13 -4.41 10.16 10.45
CA ASP A 13 -5.69 10.13 9.75
C ASP A 13 -6.80 10.47 10.74
N ILE A 14 -7.59 11.50 10.40
CA ILE A 14 -8.64 12.05 11.24
C ILE A 14 -9.98 11.87 10.54
N ALA A 15 -10.87 11.05 11.09
CA ALA A 15 -12.22 10.89 10.58
C ALA A 15 -13.20 11.74 11.40
N TYR A 16 -13.86 12.70 10.73
CA TYR A 16 -14.94 13.51 11.26
C TYR A 16 -16.28 12.93 10.83
N GLN A 17 -17.05 12.39 11.77
CA GLN A 17 -18.40 11.92 11.49
C GLN A 17 -19.41 13.03 11.72
N LEU A 18 -20.15 13.37 10.67
CA LEU A 18 -21.15 14.43 10.65
C LEU A 18 -22.49 13.88 10.14
N ASP A 19 -23.58 14.31 10.76
CA ASP A 19 -24.93 14.04 10.25
C ASP A 19 -25.21 14.88 9.00
N HIS A 20 -24.62 16.08 8.96
CA HIS A 20 -24.75 17.05 7.87
C HIS A 20 -23.50 17.91 7.77
N PHE A 21 -23.04 18.18 6.53
CA PHE A 21 -21.88 19.01 6.24
C PHE A 21 -22.30 20.16 5.31
N GLU A 22 -22.11 21.39 5.77
CA GLU A 22 -22.45 22.60 5.02
C GLU A 22 -21.24 23.48 4.79
N LEU A 23 -21.06 23.91 3.52
CA LEU A 23 -20.05 24.93 3.19
C LEU A 23 -20.47 26.30 3.73
N ASN A 24 -19.51 27.11 4.13
CA ASN A 24 -19.69 28.44 4.71
C ASN A 24 -20.46 28.48 6.04
N HIS A 25 -20.59 27.37 6.73
CA HIS A 25 -21.23 27.28 8.05
C HIS A 25 -20.28 26.64 9.07
N THR A 26 -20.59 26.85 10.34
CA THR A 26 -19.90 26.19 11.45
C THR A 26 -20.42 24.74 11.57
N ASN A 27 -19.65 23.79 11.18
CA ASN A 27 -19.94 22.37 11.37
C ASN A 27 -19.34 21.87 12.70
N ARG A 28 -20.16 21.35 13.60
CA ARG A 28 -19.71 20.81 14.89
C ARG A 28 -19.60 19.29 14.82
N VAL A 29 -18.39 18.78 15.01
CA VAL A 29 -18.09 17.33 14.95
C VAL A 29 -18.30 16.73 16.33
N LYS A 30 -19.14 15.71 16.43
CA LYS A 30 -19.41 14.98 17.69
C LYS A 30 -18.41 13.85 17.90
N ASN A 31 -18.09 13.10 16.85
CA ASN A 31 -17.21 11.94 16.89
C ASN A 31 -15.97 12.19 16.03
N VAL A 32 -14.82 12.15 16.67
CA VAL A 32 -13.52 12.29 16.02
C VAL A 32 -12.71 11.02 16.27
N ILE A 33 -12.32 10.33 15.21
CA ILE A 33 -11.44 9.18 15.28
C ILE A 33 -10.09 9.61 14.71
N LYS A 34 -9.03 9.39 15.48
CA LYS A 34 -7.65 9.65 15.04
C LYS A 34 -6.86 8.36 15.07
N THR A 35 -6.13 8.06 13.99
CA THR A 35 -5.31 6.87 13.87
C THR A 35 -3.97 7.21 13.22
N ALA A 36 -2.92 6.48 13.59
CA ALA A 36 -1.67 6.49 12.85
C ALA A 36 -1.96 6.08 11.40
N GLY A 37 -1.58 6.90 10.44
CA GLY A 37 -1.99 6.79 9.04
C GLY A 37 -0.85 6.85 8.04
N GLY A 38 -1.24 6.72 6.78
CA GLY A 38 -0.39 6.51 5.63
C GLY A 38 -0.46 5.06 5.14
N LYS A 39 -0.37 4.86 3.81
CA LYS A 39 -0.56 3.54 3.18
C LYS A 39 0.30 2.44 3.82
N GLY A 40 1.59 2.70 4.08
CA GLY A 40 2.47 1.71 4.71
C GLY A 40 2.03 1.34 6.13
N LEU A 41 1.49 2.26 6.92
CA LEU A 41 0.95 1.96 8.25
C LEU A 41 -0.36 1.17 8.18
N ASN A 42 -1.18 1.35 7.15
CA ASN A 42 -2.33 0.49 6.89
C ASN A 42 -1.88 -0.95 6.57
N VAL A 43 -0.82 -1.12 5.74
CA VAL A 43 -0.19 -2.43 5.49
C VAL A 43 0.28 -3.05 6.80
N THR A 44 0.98 -2.27 7.65
CA THR A 44 1.48 -2.72 8.95
C THR A 44 0.35 -3.23 9.85
N ARG A 45 -0.72 -2.46 9.96
CA ARG A 45 -1.86 -2.80 10.83
C ARG A 45 -2.51 -4.12 10.42
N VAL A 46 -2.71 -4.31 9.12
CA VAL A 46 -3.24 -5.57 8.57
C VAL A 46 -2.25 -6.72 8.78
N ALA A 47 -0.96 -6.49 8.59
CA ALA A 47 0.09 -7.49 8.86
C ALA A 47 0.09 -7.92 10.33
N ASN A 48 -0.06 -6.96 11.28
CA ASN A 48 -0.20 -7.25 12.70
C ASN A 48 -1.42 -8.12 13.00
N ILE A 49 -2.59 -7.78 12.45
CA ILE A 49 -3.83 -8.57 12.61
C ILE A 49 -3.64 -9.99 12.06
N LEU A 50 -2.99 -10.14 10.92
CA LEU A 50 -2.72 -11.45 10.30
C LEU A 50 -1.64 -12.26 11.04
N GLY A 51 -0.94 -11.66 12.01
CA GLY A 51 0.09 -12.33 12.81
C GLY A 51 1.43 -12.48 12.08
N ILE A 52 1.73 -11.61 11.13
CA ILE A 52 3.02 -11.55 10.46
C ILE A 52 4.06 -10.94 11.41
N ASP A 53 5.27 -11.53 11.50
CA ASP A 53 6.39 -10.87 12.17
C ASP A 53 6.85 -9.68 11.32
N HIS A 54 6.71 -8.47 11.88
CA HIS A 54 6.86 -7.23 11.12
C HIS A 54 7.50 -6.12 11.94
N LEU A 55 8.02 -5.11 11.23
CA LEU A 55 8.42 -3.81 11.76
C LEU A 55 7.84 -2.70 10.87
N ALA A 56 7.25 -1.69 11.49
CA ALA A 56 6.91 -0.45 10.82
C ALA A 56 8.09 0.52 10.88
N THR A 57 8.44 1.11 9.75
CA THR A 57 9.45 2.18 9.68
C THR A 57 9.03 3.25 8.69
N GLY A 58 9.77 4.33 8.66
CA GLY A 58 9.53 5.48 7.79
C GLY A 58 10.02 6.75 8.43
N ILE A 59 9.43 7.87 8.05
CA ILE A 59 9.82 9.20 8.54
C ILE A 59 8.67 9.78 9.33
N ILE A 60 8.99 10.24 10.55
CA ILE A 60 8.06 10.95 11.44
C ILE A 60 8.71 12.21 12.00
N GLY A 61 7.89 13.12 12.52
CA GLY A 61 8.38 14.25 13.28
C GLY A 61 7.30 15.04 13.98
N GLY A 62 7.70 15.88 14.89
CA GLY A 62 6.85 16.76 15.65
C GLY A 62 5.88 16.06 16.61
N THR A 63 4.84 16.79 16.97
CA THR A 63 3.78 16.31 17.87
C THR A 63 2.91 15.24 17.22
N THR A 64 2.69 15.33 15.92
CA THR A 64 1.97 14.35 15.10
C THR A 64 2.74 13.05 15.02
N GLY A 65 4.07 13.08 14.84
CA GLY A 65 4.93 11.89 14.90
C GLY A 65 4.89 11.20 16.26
N THR A 66 4.87 11.98 17.35
CA THR A 66 4.69 11.44 18.71
C THR A 66 3.34 10.74 18.88
N PHE A 67 2.26 11.31 18.31
CA PHE A 67 0.95 10.68 18.30
C PHE A 67 1.00 9.34 17.55
N ILE A 68 1.64 9.29 16.36
CA ILE A 68 1.76 8.08 15.54
C ILE A 68 2.38 6.95 16.36
N LYS A 69 3.53 7.18 17.01
CA LYS A 69 4.20 6.16 17.85
C LYS A 69 3.26 5.63 18.95
N ARG A 70 2.63 6.55 19.70
CA ARG A 70 1.72 6.17 20.78
C ARG A 70 0.49 5.39 20.31
N ASP A 71 0.01 5.66 19.10
CA ASP A 71 -1.14 4.93 18.56
C ASP A 71 -0.76 3.52 18.11
N LEU A 72 0.43 3.37 17.53
CA LEU A 72 1.00 2.05 17.19
C LEU A 72 1.30 1.21 18.44
N ASP A 73 1.81 1.84 19.52
CA ASP A 73 2.05 1.17 20.81
C ASP A 73 0.78 0.58 21.41
N LYS A 74 -0.37 1.27 21.28
CA LYS A 74 -1.68 0.76 21.75
C LYS A 74 -2.09 -0.54 21.07
N ASP A 75 -1.75 -0.68 19.79
CA ASP A 75 -2.05 -1.85 18.97
C ASP A 75 -0.92 -2.91 19.06
N ASN A 76 0.09 -2.71 19.93
CA ASN A 76 1.30 -3.55 20.07
C ASN A 76 2.03 -3.76 18.73
N ILE A 77 2.05 -2.73 17.89
CA ILE A 77 2.76 -2.73 16.61
C ILE A 77 4.20 -2.30 16.86
N LYS A 78 5.16 -3.19 16.53
CA LYS A 78 6.58 -2.86 16.57
C LYS A 78 6.91 -1.80 15.54
N HIS A 79 7.64 -0.78 15.96
CA HIS A 79 8.04 0.30 15.05
C HIS A 79 9.43 0.85 15.40
N ASP A 80 10.11 1.38 14.37
CA ASP A 80 11.40 2.05 14.49
C ASP A 80 11.49 3.09 13.35
N PHE A 81 11.16 4.34 13.66
CA PHE A 81 11.11 5.43 12.69
C PHE A 81 12.34 6.30 12.76
N TYR A 82 12.74 6.85 11.62
CA TYR A 82 13.63 8.00 11.56
C TYR A 82 12.87 9.26 11.98
N GLU A 83 13.34 9.93 13.00
CA GLU A 83 12.71 11.15 13.53
C GLU A 83 13.38 12.40 12.98
N THR A 84 12.56 13.31 12.43
CA THR A 84 13.00 14.59 11.88
C THR A 84 12.46 15.76 12.70
N ASN A 85 12.93 16.99 12.39
CA ASN A 85 12.40 18.21 12.98
C ASN A 85 11.15 18.75 12.26
N ILE A 86 10.73 18.16 11.13
CA ILE A 86 9.51 18.55 10.43
C ILE A 86 8.29 17.89 11.06
N GLU A 87 7.12 18.53 10.95
CA GLU A 87 5.86 17.95 11.47
C GLU A 87 5.33 16.87 10.51
N SER A 88 4.94 15.70 11.01
CA SER A 88 4.19 14.74 10.22
C SER A 88 2.81 15.31 9.88
N ARG A 89 2.31 15.00 8.69
CA ARG A 89 1.06 15.58 8.17
C ARG A 89 -0.19 15.03 8.85
N GLN A 90 -1.31 15.74 8.64
CA GLN A 90 -2.65 15.28 8.98
C GLN A 90 -3.47 15.06 7.71
N CYS A 91 -4.28 14.02 7.71
CA CYS A 91 -5.21 13.71 6.63
C CYS A 91 -6.61 13.63 7.22
N ILE A 92 -7.52 14.49 6.76
CA ILE A 92 -8.86 14.60 7.32
C ILE A 92 -9.87 14.00 6.34
N ALA A 93 -10.68 13.07 6.81
CA ALA A 93 -11.84 12.54 6.11
C ALA A 93 -13.12 13.08 6.77
N ILE A 94 -13.92 13.82 6.03
CA ILE A 94 -15.26 14.28 6.43
C ILE A 94 -16.26 13.25 5.92
N LEU A 95 -16.90 12.52 6.85
CA LEU A 95 -17.86 11.46 6.57
C LEU A 95 -19.27 11.99 6.84
N ASN A 96 -20.09 12.10 5.79
CA ASN A 96 -21.46 12.59 5.85
C ASN A 96 -22.39 11.58 5.15
N GLY A 97 -22.99 10.69 5.93
CA GLY A 97 -23.84 9.63 5.38
C GLY A 97 -23.08 8.73 4.39
N ALA A 98 -23.46 8.79 3.11
CA ALA A 98 -22.79 8.02 2.04
C ALA A 98 -21.64 8.80 1.36
N TYR A 99 -21.39 10.05 1.74
CA TYR A 99 -20.39 10.91 1.12
C TYR A 99 -19.13 10.99 1.98
N GLN A 100 -17.98 11.02 1.33
CA GLN A 100 -16.67 11.21 1.93
C GLN A 100 -15.95 12.34 1.19
N THR A 101 -15.45 13.32 1.95
CA THR A 101 -14.58 14.37 1.43
C THR A 101 -13.26 14.32 2.17
N GLU A 102 -12.15 14.30 1.44
CA GLU A 102 -10.81 14.21 2.01
C GLU A 102 -10.05 15.53 1.84
N LEU A 103 -9.37 15.93 2.91
CA LEU A 103 -8.42 17.04 2.96
C LEU A 103 -7.07 16.44 3.35
N LEU A 104 -6.18 16.31 2.37
CA LEU A 104 -4.91 15.62 2.54
C LEU A 104 -3.79 16.66 2.51
N GLU A 105 -3.11 16.86 3.63
CA GLU A 105 -1.89 17.67 3.66
C GLU A 105 -0.80 16.99 2.85
N LEU A 106 0.02 17.77 2.17
CA LEU A 106 1.18 17.28 1.42
C LEU A 106 2.31 16.81 2.36
N GLY A 107 2.38 17.39 3.55
CA GLY A 107 3.49 17.26 4.48
C GLY A 107 4.56 18.33 4.23
N ASP A 108 5.45 18.50 5.19
CA ASP A 108 6.56 19.44 5.10
C ASP A 108 7.69 18.91 4.21
N SER A 109 8.47 19.82 3.65
CA SER A 109 9.63 19.42 2.81
C SER A 109 10.77 18.90 3.67
N ILE A 110 11.30 17.74 3.29
CA ILE A 110 12.47 17.12 3.94
C ILE A 110 13.78 17.57 3.28
N THR A 111 14.84 17.69 4.06
CA THR A 111 16.16 18.06 3.55
C THR A 111 16.91 16.86 2.96
N GLN A 112 17.89 17.11 2.07
CA GLN A 112 18.76 16.05 1.54
C GLN A 112 19.59 15.37 2.65
N VAL A 113 19.95 16.09 3.69
CA VAL A 113 20.66 15.54 4.85
C VAL A 113 19.81 14.52 5.58
N ASP A 114 18.53 14.86 5.83
CA ASP A 114 17.58 13.93 6.46
C ASP A 114 17.28 12.72 5.59
N ILE A 115 17.15 12.91 4.26
CA ILE A 115 16.97 11.78 3.31
C ILE A 115 18.14 10.81 3.41
N GLN A 116 19.36 11.29 3.40
CA GLN A 116 20.56 10.44 3.50
C GLN A 116 20.63 9.73 4.87
N ALA A 117 20.34 10.44 5.96
CA ALA A 117 20.30 9.85 7.28
C ALA A 117 19.19 8.80 7.42
N PHE A 118 18.01 9.03 6.83
CA PHE A 118 16.95 8.03 6.75
C PHE A 118 17.37 6.79 5.96
N ILE A 119 18.02 6.96 4.80
CA ILE A 119 18.53 5.84 4.00
C ILE A 119 19.56 5.02 4.81
N GLN A 120 20.43 5.67 5.54
CA GLN A 120 21.39 4.98 6.43
C GLN A 120 20.66 4.19 7.54
N HIS A 121 19.72 4.83 8.25
CA HIS A 121 18.90 4.18 9.28
C HIS A 121 18.17 2.94 8.72
N LEU A 122 17.63 3.04 7.52
CA LEU A 122 16.91 1.95 6.89
C LEU A 122 17.82 0.81 6.44
N THR A 123 19.02 1.13 5.92
CA THR A 123 19.98 0.11 5.46
C THR A 123 20.37 -0.85 6.58
N GLU A 124 20.47 -0.38 7.81
CA GLU A 124 20.74 -1.22 8.98
C GLU A 124 19.58 -2.19 9.28
N ARG A 125 18.32 -1.78 9.00
CA ARG A 125 17.11 -2.58 9.28
C ARG A 125 16.79 -3.57 8.18
N ILE A 126 17.00 -3.22 6.91
CA ILE A 126 16.67 -4.05 5.75
C ILE A 126 17.24 -5.47 5.86
N GLN A 127 18.43 -5.62 6.43
CA GLN A 127 19.11 -6.90 6.50
C GLN A 127 18.35 -7.97 7.30
N GLU A 128 17.55 -7.55 8.29
CA GLU A 128 16.82 -8.45 9.19
C GLU A 128 15.48 -8.95 8.61
N TYR A 129 15.03 -8.39 7.47
CA TYR A 129 13.74 -8.67 6.88
C TYR A 129 13.89 -9.31 5.50
N ASP A 130 12.88 -10.06 5.08
CA ASP A 130 12.88 -10.81 3.81
C ASP A 130 12.05 -10.10 2.74
N ILE A 131 11.01 -9.39 3.19
CA ILE A 131 10.05 -8.67 2.35
C ILE A 131 10.04 -7.22 2.81
N ILE A 132 10.17 -6.30 1.85
CA ILE A 132 10.17 -4.85 2.07
C ILE A 132 8.96 -4.28 1.33
N ALA A 133 7.95 -3.80 2.06
CA ALA A 133 6.79 -3.14 1.47
C ALA A 133 6.97 -1.62 1.53
N ILE A 134 7.06 -0.97 0.38
CA ILE A 134 7.12 0.49 0.24
C ILE A 134 5.76 0.95 -0.28
N SER A 135 5.00 1.68 0.54
CA SER A 135 3.62 2.05 0.20
C SER A 135 3.33 3.52 0.50
N GLY A 136 2.67 4.18 -0.45
CA GLY A 136 2.23 5.56 -0.36
C GLY A 136 3.15 6.57 -1.04
N SER A 137 2.86 7.86 -0.83
CA SER A 137 3.65 8.96 -1.37
C SER A 137 4.90 9.24 -0.51
N ALA A 138 5.88 9.88 -1.10
CA ALA A 138 7.02 10.44 -0.37
C ALA A 138 6.68 11.84 0.20
N LEU A 139 7.53 12.30 1.12
CA LEU A 139 7.54 13.69 1.57
C LEU A 139 7.97 14.63 0.43
N PRO A 140 7.46 15.86 0.38
CA PRO A 140 8.01 16.91 -0.48
C PRO A 140 9.53 17.03 -0.26
N GLY A 141 10.30 17.13 -1.37
CA GLY A 141 11.76 17.09 -1.34
C GLY A 141 12.38 15.72 -1.56
N MET A 142 11.64 14.63 -1.40
CA MET A 142 12.04 13.31 -1.87
C MET A 142 11.61 13.13 -3.33
N ASN A 143 12.54 12.80 -4.17
CA ASN A 143 12.32 12.53 -5.58
C ASN A 143 12.31 11.01 -5.88
N VAL A 144 12.21 10.66 -7.15
CA VAL A 144 12.19 9.26 -7.60
C VAL A 144 13.49 8.53 -7.27
N GLU A 145 14.63 9.21 -7.26
CA GLU A 145 15.95 8.65 -6.91
C GLU A 145 15.98 8.12 -5.48
N ALA A 146 15.24 8.76 -4.55
CA ALA A 146 15.15 8.26 -3.18
C ALA A 146 14.44 6.89 -3.13
N TYR A 147 13.32 6.73 -3.85
CA TYR A 147 12.67 5.43 -3.96
C TYR A 147 13.58 4.38 -4.61
N GLN A 148 14.25 4.76 -5.69
CA GLN A 148 15.15 3.86 -6.41
C GLN A 148 16.30 3.40 -5.51
N THR A 149 16.90 4.31 -4.74
CA THR A 149 17.94 3.97 -3.77
C THR A 149 17.44 2.92 -2.76
N LEU A 150 16.22 3.07 -2.24
CA LEU A 150 15.64 2.10 -1.31
C LEU A 150 15.42 0.73 -1.96
N ILE A 151 14.95 0.71 -3.22
CA ILE A 151 14.78 -0.52 -3.99
C ILE A 151 16.14 -1.19 -4.24
N ASP A 152 17.14 -0.43 -4.67
CA ASP A 152 18.48 -0.93 -4.96
C ASP A 152 19.14 -1.54 -3.70
N ILE A 153 19.05 -0.86 -2.57
CA ILE A 153 19.54 -1.39 -1.29
C ILE A 153 18.83 -2.70 -0.95
N ALA A 154 17.51 -2.74 -1.01
CA ALA A 154 16.76 -3.94 -0.66
C ALA A 154 17.10 -5.11 -1.60
N VAL A 155 17.14 -4.87 -2.92
CA VAL A 155 17.43 -5.91 -3.93
C VAL A 155 18.88 -6.39 -3.82
N SER A 156 19.86 -5.51 -3.59
CA SER A 156 21.26 -5.89 -3.40
C SER A 156 21.47 -6.80 -2.18
N HIS A 157 20.59 -6.72 -1.19
CA HIS A 157 20.54 -7.63 -0.03
C HIS A 157 19.65 -8.86 -0.26
N GLY A 158 19.19 -9.10 -1.49
CA GLY A 158 18.37 -10.25 -1.84
C GLY A 158 16.93 -10.20 -1.31
N LYS A 159 16.42 -9.01 -0.98
CA LYS A 159 15.07 -8.83 -0.43
C LYS A 159 14.03 -8.67 -1.53
N LYS A 160 12.80 -9.12 -1.26
CA LYS A 160 11.66 -8.90 -2.17
C LYS A 160 11.01 -7.56 -1.87
N VAL A 161 11.04 -6.64 -2.82
CA VAL A 161 10.38 -5.33 -2.69
C VAL A 161 8.96 -5.40 -3.24
N LEU A 162 7.98 -5.05 -2.42
CA LEU A 162 6.58 -4.86 -2.82
C LEU A 162 6.32 -3.36 -2.86
N LEU A 163 5.97 -2.84 -4.03
CA LEU A 163 5.82 -1.41 -4.26
C LEU A 163 4.36 -1.03 -4.56
N ASP A 164 3.79 -0.12 -3.79
CA ASP A 164 2.46 0.44 -3.98
C ASP A 164 2.51 1.98 -3.89
N VAL A 165 2.83 2.61 -5.01
CA VAL A 165 2.97 4.06 -5.16
C VAL A 165 2.02 4.57 -6.24
N ASN A 166 1.77 5.89 -6.28
CA ASN A 166 0.92 6.47 -7.32
C ASN A 166 1.52 6.29 -8.72
N GLY A 167 0.67 6.37 -9.74
CA GLY A 167 1.06 6.08 -11.12
C GLY A 167 2.16 6.99 -11.67
N HIS A 168 2.25 8.27 -11.27
CA HIS A 168 3.32 9.17 -11.70
C HIS A 168 4.68 8.70 -11.15
N THR A 169 4.76 8.45 -9.84
CA THR A 169 5.98 7.92 -9.21
C THR A 169 6.37 6.56 -9.82
N LEU A 170 5.38 5.69 -10.08
CA LEU A 170 5.62 4.40 -10.70
C LEU A 170 6.17 4.56 -12.12
N LYS A 171 5.61 5.47 -12.91
CA LYS A 171 6.08 5.77 -14.26
C LYS A 171 7.53 6.25 -14.27
N ASP A 172 7.87 7.16 -13.37
CA ASP A 172 9.22 7.69 -13.28
C ASP A 172 10.22 6.60 -12.87
N LEU A 173 9.86 5.75 -11.90
CA LEU A 173 10.67 4.61 -11.47
C LEU A 173 10.92 3.60 -12.61
N LEU A 174 9.89 3.27 -13.38
CA LEU A 174 10.00 2.30 -14.46
C LEU A 174 10.77 2.81 -15.67
N ASN A 175 10.92 4.12 -15.81
CA ASN A 175 11.73 4.73 -16.88
C ASN A 175 13.21 4.92 -16.50
N HIS A 176 13.62 4.58 -15.28
CA HIS A 176 15.04 4.59 -14.89
C HIS A 176 15.78 3.39 -15.49
N GLU A 177 16.79 3.65 -16.31
CA GLU A 177 17.59 2.59 -16.94
C GLU A 177 18.62 1.98 -15.97
N GLY A 178 18.84 0.67 -16.09
CA GLY A 178 19.94 -0.06 -15.44
C GLY A 178 19.83 -0.23 -13.94
N GLN A 179 18.65 -0.08 -13.37
CA GLN A 179 18.42 -0.13 -11.92
C GLN A 179 17.62 -1.37 -11.49
N SER A 180 17.67 -1.68 -10.18
CA SER A 180 16.94 -2.81 -9.62
C SER A 180 15.43 -2.59 -9.73
N LEU A 181 14.70 -3.66 -10.00
CA LEU A 181 13.24 -3.65 -10.12
C LEU A 181 12.59 -4.25 -8.86
N PRO A 182 11.39 -3.77 -8.47
CA PRO A 182 10.63 -4.38 -7.40
C PRO A 182 10.18 -5.80 -7.79
N TYR A 183 9.96 -6.65 -6.79
CA TYR A 183 9.41 -7.99 -6.99
C TYR A 183 7.93 -7.95 -7.36
N LEU A 184 7.17 -7.04 -6.74
CA LEU A 184 5.76 -6.80 -7.02
C LEU A 184 5.50 -5.30 -7.19
N ILE A 185 4.72 -4.95 -8.21
CA ILE A 185 3.96 -3.70 -8.26
C ILE A 185 2.45 -4.01 -8.30
N LYS A 186 1.65 -3.11 -7.72
CA LYS A 186 0.20 -3.30 -7.64
C LYS A 186 -0.58 -2.03 -8.04
N PRO A 187 -0.53 -1.61 -9.30
CA PRO A 187 -1.36 -0.49 -9.74
C PRO A 187 -2.85 -0.86 -9.78
N ASN A 188 -3.70 0.13 -9.55
CA ASN A 188 -5.11 0.07 -9.91
C ASN A 188 -5.30 0.55 -11.37
N ILE A 189 -6.54 0.57 -11.85
CA ILE A 189 -6.82 0.94 -13.23
C ILE A 189 -6.50 2.43 -13.52
N GLU A 190 -6.67 3.31 -12.54
CA GLU A 190 -6.35 4.75 -12.68
C GLU A 190 -4.85 4.97 -12.77
N GLU A 191 -4.08 4.26 -11.94
CA GLU A 191 -2.60 4.27 -11.99
C GLU A 191 -2.08 3.63 -13.27
N LEU A 192 -2.70 2.54 -13.74
CA LEU A 192 -2.37 1.91 -15.02
C LEU A 192 -2.66 2.85 -16.20
N ASN A 193 -3.76 3.61 -16.14
CA ASN A 193 -4.10 4.61 -17.16
C ASN A 193 -3.01 5.70 -17.29
N GLN A 194 -2.39 6.11 -16.18
CA GLN A 194 -1.29 7.08 -16.20
C GLN A 194 -0.03 6.55 -16.91
N LEU A 195 0.14 5.22 -16.97
CA LEU A 195 1.26 4.58 -17.66
C LEU A 195 0.95 4.24 -19.12
N PHE A 196 -0.24 3.69 -19.40
CA PHE A 196 -0.57 3.03 -20.67
C PHE A 196 -1.83 3.53 -21.35
N ASN A 197 -2.48 4.57 -20.80
CA ASN A 197 -3.76 5.09 -21.32
C ASN A 197 -4.91 4.04 -21.38
N VAL A 198 -4.87 3.04 -20.47
CA VAL A 198 -5.94 2.05 -20.29
C VAL A 198 -7.02 2.67 -19.42
N LYS A 199 -8.24 2.87 -19.97
CA LYS A 199 -9.31 3.59 -19.27
C LYS A 199 -10.43 2.68 -18.77
N ASP A 200 -10.63 1.56 -19.41
CA ASP A 200 -11.73 0.64 -19.12
C ASP A 200 -11.22 -0.59 -18.38
N GLN A 201 -11.67 -0.75 -17.13
CA GLN A 201 -11.33 -1.91 -16.31
C GLN A 201 -11.94 -3.23 -16.85
N ASP A 202 -12.93 -3.17 -17.71
CA ASP A 202 -13.57 -4.33 -18.33
C ASP A 202 -12.90 -4.70 -19.66
N ASN A 203 -12.05 -3.84 -20.21
CA ASN A 203 -11.24 -4.12 -21.40
C ASN A 203 -9.98 -4.92 -21.02
N HIS A 204 -10.16 -6.22 -20.84
CA HIS A 204 -9.06 -7.12 -20.44
C HIS A 204 -7.94 -7.17 -21.49
N GLU A 205 -8.23 -7.01 -22.79
CA GLU A 205 -7.21 -7.05 -23.85
C GLU A 205 -6.19 -5.91 -23.69
N GLU A 206 -6.66 -4.67 -23.49
CA GLU A 206 -5.76 -3.53 -23.24
C GLU A 206 -4.91 -3.72 -21.98
N ILE A 207 -5.48 -4.30 -20.91
CA ILE A 207 -4.73 -4.58 -19.68
C ILE A 207 -3.68 -5.66 -19.92
N ILE A 208 -4.02 -6.70 -20.68
CA ILE A 208 -3.10 -7.78 -21.05
C ILE A 208 -1.94 -7.24 -21.90
N ASP A 209 -2.22 -6.40 -22.88
CA ASP A 209 -1.19 -5.75 -23.71
C ASP A 209 -0.26 -4.87 -22.86
N ALA A 210 -0.80 -4.12 -21.89
CA ALA A 210 0.01 -3.38 -20.92
C ALA A 210 0.92 -4.31 -20.11
N LEU A 211 0.41 -5.46 -19.62
CA LEU A 211 1.19 -6.44 -18.86
C LEU A 211 2.33 -7.06 -19.67
N LYS A 212 2.17 -7.18 -20.99
CA LYS A 212 3.18 -7.69 -21.92
C LYS A 212 4.21 -6.63 -22.36
N SER A 213 3.94 -5.37 -22.09
CA SER A 213 4.83 -4.28 -22.50
C SER A 213 6.26 -4.49 -22.00
N SER A 214 7.24 -3.95 -22.73
CA SER A 214 8.66 -4.01 -22.33
C SER A 214 8.91 -3.40 -20.95
N LEU A 215 8.06 -2.46 -20.54
CA LEU A 215 8.15 -1.78 -19.23
C LEU A 215 7.76 -2.70 -18.08
N LEU A 216 6.69 -3.50 -18.21
CA LEU A 216 6.19 -4.36 -17.15
C LEU A 216 6.67 -5.81 -17.25
N SER A 217 7.12 -6.27 -18.42
CA SER A 217 7.54 -7.67 -18.63
C SER A 217 8.72 -8.07 -17.75
N GLN A 218 9.60 -7.13 -17.40
CA GLN A 218 10.79 -7.38 -16.59
C GLN A 218 10.49 -7.53 -15.08
N ILE A 219 9.35 -7.03 -14.61
CA ILE A 219 8.96 -7.12 -13.20
C ILE A 219 8.46 -8.53 -12.93
N PRO A 220 8.95 -9.25 -11.91
CA PRO A 220 8.56 -10.63 -11.64
C PRO A 220 7.04 -10.82 -11.48
N CYS A 221 6.38 -9.93 -10.72
CA CYS A 221 4.94 -9.97 -10.48
C CYS A 221 4.32 -8.58 -10.65
N VAL A 222 3.28 -8.47 -11.49
CA VAL A 222 2.48 -7.25 -11.66
C VAL A 222 1.03 -7.60 -11.41
N MET A 223 0.37 -6.98 -10.44
CA MET A 223 -1.03 -7.24 -10.08
C MET A 223 -1.88 -5.98 -10.30
N ILE A 224 -2.75 -6.00 -11.30
CA ILE A 224 -3.69 -4.91 -11.61
C ILE A 224 -4.99 -5.17 -10.87
N SER A 225 -5.31 -4.33 -9.89
CA SER A 225 -6.57 -4.43 -9.16
C SER A 225 -7.72 -3.79 -9.94
N LEU A 226 -8.84 -4.53 -10.05
CA LEU A 226 -10.05 -4.15 -10.80
C LEU A 226 -11.28 -3.96 -9.88
N GLY A 227 -11.03 -3.58 -8.63
CA GLY A 227 -12.09 -3.39 -7.63
C GLY A 227 -12.97 -4.63 -7.47
N SER A 228 -14.28 -4.49 -7.68
CA SER A 228 -15.25 -5.60 -7.57
C SER A 228 -15.11 -6.66 -8.66
N ASN A 229 -14.32 -6.41 -9.72
CA ASN A 229 -14.07 -7.35 -10.82
C ASN A 229 -12.83 -8.23 -10.56
N GLY A 230 -12.22 -8.13 -9.37
CA GLY A 230 -11.07 -8.93 -8.98
C GLY A 230 -9.75 -8.33 -9.42
N ALA A 231 -8.91 -9.09 -10.11
CA ALA A 231 -7.62 -8.62 -10.59
C ALA A 231 -7.18 -9.39 -11.84
N LEU A 232 -6.32 -8.75 -12.63
CA LEU A 232 -5.44 -9.42 -13.57
C LEU A 232 -4.01 -9.35 -13.05
N TYR A 233 -3.26 -10.43 -13.15
CA TYR A 233 -1.85 -10.37 -12.77
C TYR A 233 -0.97 -11.16 -13.72
N LYS A 234 0.25 -10.66 -13.86
CA LYS A 234 1.35 -11.34 -14.51
C LYS A 234 2.28 -11.91 -13.46
N TYR A 235 2.69 -13.15 -13.65
CA TYR A 235 3.82 -13.74 -12.93
C TYR A 235 4.73 -14.45 -13.91
N GLN A 236 5.98 -14.00 -13.98
CA GLN A 236 6.92 -14.38 -15.03
C GLN A 236 6.31 -14.07 -16.41
N GLN A 237 6.17 -15.07 -17.28
CA GLN A 237 5.62 -14.95 -18.63
C GLN A 237 4.15 -15.41 -18.74
N ASN A 238 3.47 -15.60 -17.60
CA ASN A 238 2.09 -16.06 -17.59
C ASN A 238 1.15 -14.96 -17.05
N ILE A 239 -0.02 -14.85 -17.65
CA ILE A 239 -1.07 -13.93 -17.25
C ILE A 239 -2.27 -14.70 -16.71
N TYR A 240 -2.80 -14.21 -15.62
CA TYR A 240 -3.87 -14.85 -14.85
C TYR A 240 -4.97 -13.87 -14.52
N LYS A 241 -6.19 -14.39 -14.44
CA LYS A 241 -7.37 -13.70 -13.90
C LYS A 241 -7.66 -14.21 -12.50
N VAL A 242 -7.99 -13.28 -11.61
CA VAL A 242 -8.43 -13.59 -10.26
C VAL A 242 -9.91 -13.30 -10.13
N ASN A 243 -10.69 -14.33 -9.95
CA ASN A 243 -12.11 -14.24 -9.75
C ASN A 243 -12.43 -14.18 -8.26
N ILE A 244 -13.18 -13.15 -7.85
CA ILE A 244 -13.55 -12.92 -6.46
C ILE A 244 -15.08 -13.00 -6.28
N PRO A 245 -15.56 -13.36 -5.07
CA PRO A 245 -16.99 -13.32 -4.79
C PRO A 245 -17.48 -11.87 -4.71
N LYS A 246 -18.71 -11.62 -5.16
CA LYS A 246 -19.37 -10.32 -4.99
C LYS A 246 -19.70 -10.08 -3.53
N ILE A 247 -19.44 -8.89 -3.06
CA ILE A 247 -19.72 -8.42 -1.69
C ILE A 247 -20.48 -7.10 -1.73
N LYS A 248 -21.13 -6.75 -0.64
CA LYS A 248 -21.58 -5.38 -0.38
C LYS A 248 -20.52 -4.70 0.48
N ALA A 249 -19.65 -3.91 -0.16
CA ALA A 249 -18.62 -3.18 0.54
C ALA A 249 -19.23 -2.16 1.52
N VAL A 250 -18.58 -2.03 2.69
CA VAL A 250 -18.89 -1.02 3.71
C VAL A 250 -17.95 0.17 3.52
N ASN A 251 -16.64 -0.08 3.43
CA ASN A 251 -15.62 0.94 3.15
C ASN A 251 -14.50 0.34 2.31
N PRO A 252 -14.35 0.71 1.03
CA PRO A 252 -13.30 0.17 0.16
C PRO A 252 -11.92 0.81 0.39
N VAL A 253 -11.84 1.91 1.14
CA VAL A 253 -10.56 2.60 1.41
C VAL A 253 -9.61 1.69 2.19
N GLY A 254 -8.35 1.64 1.77
CA GLY A 254 -7.33 0.77 2.37
C GLY A 254 -7.35 -0.68 1.88
N SER A 255 -8.27 -1.07 0.96
CA SER A 255 -8.26 -2.42 0.38
C SER A 255 -6.99 -2.71 -0.42
N GLY A 256 -6.43 -1.68 -1.09
CA GLY A 256 -5.14 -1.77 -1.77
C GLY A 256 -3.99 -2.05 -0.81
N ASP A 257 -3.93 -1.31 0.30
CA ASP A 257 -2.93 -1.47 1.35
C ASP A 257 -3.04 -2.85 2.01
N SER A 258 -4.29 -3.27 2.32
CA SER A 258 -4.59 -4.59 2.86
C SER A 258 -4.15 -5.71 1.91
N SER A 259 -4.26 -5.49 0.59
CA SER A 259 -3.80 -6.45 -0.41
C SER A 259 -2.27 -6.63 -0.37
N ILE A 260 -1.47 -5.59 -0.12
CA ILE A 260 -0.02 -5.71 0.07
C ILE A 260 0.30 -6.56 1.31
N ALA A 261 -0.40 -6.34 2.43
CA ALA A 261 -0.24 -7.17 3.63
C ALA A 261 -0.64 -8.63 3.38
N GLY A 262 -1.76 -8.86 2.69
CA GLY A 262 -2.22 -10.20 2.29
C GLY A 262 -1.23 -10.90 1.35
N PHE A 263 -0.66 -10.18 0.38
CA PHE A 263 0.38 -10.73 -0.51
C PHE A 263 1.62 -11.16 0.30
N SER A 264 2.05 -10.31 1.24
CA SER A 264 3.16 -10.62 2.16
C SER A 264 2.85 -11.87 3.00
N TYR A 265 1.61 -11.97 3.53
CA TYR A 265 1.16 -13.15 4.26
C TYR A 265 1.31 -14.42 3.43
N GLY A 266 0.84 -14.41 2.18
CA GLY A 266 0.91 -15.58 1.31
C GLY A 266 2.34 -15.99 0.98
N LEU A 267 3.23 -15.04 0.69
CA LEU A 267 4.64 -15.31 0.45
C LEU A 267 5.33 -15.90 1.69
N ILE A 268 5.04 -15.38 2.88
CA ILE A 268 5.63 -15.84 4.14
C ILE A 268 5.21 -17.28 4.45
N HIS A 269 3.92 -17.61 4.26
CA HIS A 269 3.37 -18.90 4.69
C HIS A 269 3.57 -20.03 3.68
N LYS A 270 3.52 -19.74 2.38
CA LYS A 270 3.56 -20.77 1.34
C LYS A 270 4.69 -20.62 0.32
N GLN A 271 5.35 -19.47 0.26
CA GLN A 271 6.35 -19.14 -0.76
C GLN A 271 5.85 -19.35 -2.21
N ASP A 272 4.53 -19.22 -2.38
CA ASP A 272 3.82 -19.43 -3.65
C ASP A 272 3.11 -18.14 -4.05
N VAL A 273 3.35 -17.66 -5.28
CA VAL A 273 2.80 -16.39 -5.77
C VAL A 273 1.29 -16.46 -5.98
N HIS A 274 0.77 -17.61 -6.43
CA HIS A 274 -0.66 -17.74 -6.63
C HIS A 274 -1.41 -17.69 -5.29
N TYR A 275 -0.84 -18.33 -4.26
CA TYR A 275 -1.37 -18.21 -2.91
C TYR A 275 -1.23 -16.80 -2.35
N ALA A 276 -0.12 -16.11 -2.64
CA ALA A 276 0.08 -14.71 -2.25
C ALA A 276 -0.95 -13.77 -2.90
N VAL A 277 -1.25 -13.95 -4.19
CA VAL A 277 -2.29 -13.19 -4.90
C VAL A 277 -3.68 -13.48 -4.32
N LYS A 278 -4.02 -14.75 -4.04
CA LYS A 278 -5.26 -15.08 -3.35
C LYS A 278 -5.37 -14.40 -1.99
N SER A 279 -4.29 -14.44 -1.21
CA SER A 279 -4.24 -13.79 0.11
C SER A 279 -4.36 -12.26 -0.01
N ALA A 280 -3.77 -11.65 -1.04
CA ALA A 280 -3.92 -10.23 -1.33
C ALA A 280 -5.39 -9.86 -1.55
N MET A 281 -6.07 -10.59 -2.44
CA MET A 281 -7.47 -10.33 -2.74
C MET A 281 -8.39 -10.59 -1.54
N ALA A 282 -8.12 -11.64 -0.75
CA ALA A 282 -8.87 -11.93 0.47
C ALA A 282 -8.73 -10.81 1.51
N ALA A 283 -7.52 -10.27 1.70
CA ALA A 283 -7.28 -9.17 2.63
C ALA A 283 -7.97 -7.88 2.15
N GLY A 284 -7.92 -7.57 0.85
CA GLY A 284 -8.64 -6.43 0.27
C GLY A 284 -10.16 -6.52 0.45
N ILE A 285 -10.73 -7.70 0.22
CA ILE A 285 -12.17 -7.98 0.43
C ILE A 285 -12.52 -7.86 1.91
N ALA A 286 -11.74 -8.48 2.80
CA ALA A 286 -12.00 -8.45 4.22
C ALA A 286 -11.94 -7.03 4.80
N ASN A 287 -10.99 -6.19 4.31
CA ASN A 287 -10.96 -4.75 4.64
C ASN A 287 -12.21 -4.02 4.14
N ALA A 288 -12.66 -4.28 2.92
CA ALA A 288 -13.83 -3.60 2.35
C ALA A 288 -15.14 -3.87 3.11
N LEU A 289 -15.19 -4.90 3.94
CA LEU A 289 -16.33 -5.22 4.81
C LEU A 289 -16.29 -4.49 6.15
N GLU A 290 -15.19 -3.79 6.47
CA GLU A 290 -15.02 -3.08 7.73
C GLU A 290 -15.28 -1.59 7.57
N GLN A 291 -15.65 -0.92 8.66
CA GLN A 291 -15.78 0.54 8.67
C GLN A 291 -14.43 1.25 8.76
N LYS A 292 -13.46 0.61 9.42
CA LYS A 292 -12.13 1.17 9.71
C LYS A 292 -11.17 0.79 8.59
N THR A 293 -10.49 1.79 8.03
CA THR A 293 -9.45 1.63 7.01
C THR A 293 -8.23 0.87 7.55
N GLY A 294 -7.68 -0.03 6.74
CA GLY A 294 -6.52 -0.84 7.14
C GLY A 294 -6.84 -1.78 8.29
N PHE A 295 -8.04 -2.33 8.30
CA PHE A 295 -8.51 -3.28 9.28
C PHE A 295 -9.22 -4.46 8.60
N LEU A 296 -9.16 -5.63 9.21
CA LEU A 296 -9.92 -6.81 8.80
C LEU A 296 -10.11 -7.76 9.98
N THR A 297 -11.05 -8.70 9.85
CA THR A 297 -11.13 -9.85 10.76
C THR A 297 -10.46 -11.07 10.13
N LYS A 298 -9.75 -11.89 10.94
CA LYS A 298 -9.14 -13.13 10.44
C LYS A 298 -10.18 -14.09 9.86
N GLU A 299 -11.37 -14.13 10.46
CA GLU A 299 -12.49 -14.95 10.00
C GLU A 299 -12.89 -14.59 8.56
N ASN A 300 -13.11 -13.30 8.28
CA ASN A 300 -13.41 -12.83 6.93
C ASN A 300 -12.26 -13.12 5.96
N PHE A 301 -11.02 -12.88 6.38
CA PHE A 301 -9.85 -13.17 5.55
C PHE A 301 -9.80 -14.65 5.14
N GLU A 302 -9.90 -15.58 6.07
CA GLU A 302 -9.86 -17.02 5.81
C GLU A 302 -11.04 -17.49 4.96
N TYR A 303 -12.24 -16.97 5.25
CA TYR A 303 -13.44 -17.28 4.49
C TYR A 303 -13.33 -16.88 3.02
N TYR A 304 -12.83 -15.67 2.74
CA TYR A 304 -12.69 -15.21 1.35
C TYR A 304 -11.48 -15.83 0.67
N LEU A 305 -10.39 -16.10 1.38
CA LEU A 305 -9.23 -16.80 0.84
C LEU A 305 -9.60 -18.15 0.22
N ALA A 306 -10.49 -18.89 0.86
CA ALA A 306 -10.97 -20.18 0.37
C ALA A 306 -11.84 -20.07 -0.90
N LYS A 307 -12.43 -18.90 -1.18
CA LYS A 307 -13.36 -18.67 -2.30
C LYS A 307 -12.72 -18.08 -3.56
N ILE A 308 -11.51 -17.53 -3.45
CA ILE A 308 -10.83 -16.91 -4.57
C ILE A 308 -10.29 -17.96 -5.52
N LYS A 309 -10.57 -17.79 -6.81
CA LYS A 309 -10.12 -18.66 -7.89
C LYS A 309 -9.19 -17.94 -8.82
N ILE A 310 -8.17 -18.64 -9.27
CA ILE A 310 -7.21 -18.15 -10.27
C ILE A 310 -7.39 -18.98 -11.52
N GLU A 311 -7.42 -18.32 -12.66
CA GLU A 311 -7.51 -18.90 -13.99
C GLU A 311 -6.36 -18.36 -14.83
N GLN A 312 -5.61 -19.26 -15.46
CA GLN A 312 -4.56 -18.86 -16.40
C GLN A 312 -5.21 -18.48 -17.72
N LEU A 313 -4.91 -17.28 -18.21
CA LEU A 313 -5.43 -16.78 -19.48
C LEU A 313 -4.48 -17.10 -20.62
N GLU A 314 -3.20 -16.73 -20.49
CA GLU A 314 -2.22 -16.93 -21.55
C GLU A 314 -0.78 -16.99 -21.02
N CYS A 315 0.15 -17.37 -21.91
CA CYS A 315 1.60 -17.35 -21.74
C CYS A 315 2.22 -16.59 -22.92
N PHE A 316 3.22 -15.73 -22.71
CA PHE A 316 3.86 -14.91 -23.75
C PHE A 316 5.38 -14.95 -23.67
#